data_df7aa61edeebb193de7397274c415d47
#
_entry.id   df7aa61edeebb193de7397274c415d47
#
_cell.length_a   1.000
_cell.length_b   1.000
_cell.length_c   1.000
_cell.angle_alpha   90.00
_cell.angle_beta   90.00
_cell.angle_gamma   90.00
#
_symmetry.space_group_name_H-M   'P 1'
#
loop_
_entity.id
_entity.type
_entity.pdbx_description
1 polymer ?
#
loop_
_entity_poly.entity_id
_entity_poly.type
_entity_poly.pdbx_seq_one_letter_code
_entity_poly.pdbx_strand_id
1 'polypeptide(L)'
;LYVDARTWNENKISHKVFECLLERGADFKYFDQDALNVVLNEKIMFIDGKYNCQIKAGHKKEDFMREPPNETVLLHYVGSDKPWQLWNQQQISTYYRKYKKMSPWCDVEDVSPRCAKELKKCYKTLNNKKQFIEAFCMFVRYHLARFLEKRQTKHVKS
;
A
#
# COMPACT_ATOMS: atom_id res chain seq x y z
N LEU A 1 4.87 9.97 -10.93
CA LEU A 1 4.84 11.30 -11.52
C LEU A 1 6.26 11.68 -11.92
N TYR A 2 6.48 12.01 -13.19
CA TYR A 2 7.72 12.58 -13.69
C TYR A 2 7.50 14.07 -13.91
N VAL A 3 8.34 14.92 -13.36
CA VAL A 3 8.13 16.37 -13.29
C VAL A 3 9.38 17.11 -13.76
N ASP A 4 9.20 18.10 -14.65
CA ASP A 4 10.21 19.11 -14.89
C ASP A 4 10.15 20.12 -13.74
N ALA A 5 11.17 20.07 -12.85
CA ALA A 5 11.22 20.89 -11.64
C ALA A 5 11.29 22.40 -11.95
N ARG A 6 11.95 22.79 -13.06
CA ARG A 6 12.02 24.19 -13.47
C ARG A 6 10.61 24.71 -13.82
N THR A 7 9.97 24.05 -14.78
CA THR A 7 8.60 24.40 -15.22
C THR A 7 7.60 24.36 -14.07
N TRP A 8 7.74 23.39 -13.16
CA TRP A 8 6.92 23.29 -11.96
C TRP A 8 7.03 24.54 -11.07
N ASN A 9 8.27 24.99 -10.80
CA ASN A 9 8.52 26.14 -9.95
C ASN A 9 8.12 27.47 -10.63
N GLU A 10 8.46 27.66 -11.90
CA GLU A 10 8.10 28.86 -12.67
C GLU A 10 6.58 29.04 -12.74
N ASN A 11 5.83 27.96 -12.89
CA ASN A 11 4.36 27.99 -12.91
C ASN A 11 3.70 27.95 -11.53
N LYS A 12 4.48 27.92 -10.43
CA LYS A 12 4.01 27.87 -9.04
C LYS A 12 3.00 26.74 -8.79
N ILE A 13 3.25 25.56 -9.36
CA ILE A 13 2.28 24.45 -9.34
C ILE A 13 1.93 24.04 -7.90
N SER A 14 2.91 23.96 -7.00
CA SER A 14 2.64 23.62 -5.58
C SER A 14 1.64 24.61 -4.95
N HIS A 15 1.81 25.91 -5.19
CA HIS A 15 0.90 26.93 -4.65
C HIS A 15 -0.53 26.74 -5.18
N LYS A 16 -0.68 26.56 -6.51
CA LYS A 16 -1.99 26.33 -7.13
C LYS A 16 -2.68 25.07 -6.62
N VAL A 17 -1.90 24.02 -6.34
CA VAL A 17 -2.43 22.77 -5.75
C VAL A 17 -2.93 23.01 -4.33
N PHE A 18 -2.20 23.77 -3.49
CA PHE A 18 -2.65 24.12 -2.15
C PHE A 18 -3.90 24.99 -2.17
N GLU A 19 -3.98 25.99 -3.03
CA GLU A 19 -5.19 26.81 -3.22
C GLU A 19 -6.38 25.95 -3.63
N CYS A 20 -6.21 25.06 -4.61
CA CYS A 20 -7.24 24.13 -5.05
C CYS A 20 -7.72 23.19 -3.91
N LEU A 21 -6.81 22.73 -3.05
CA LEU A 21 -7.15 21.92 -1.87
C LEU A 21 -7.92 22.71 -0.81
N LEU A 22 -7.57 24.00 -0.59
CA LEU A 22 -8.29 24.86 0.36
C LEU A 22 -9.71 25.15 -0.13
N GLU A 23 -9.89 25.39 -1.42
CA GLU A 23 -11.19 25.74 -2.00
C GLU A 23 -12.10 24.53 -2.21
N ARG A 24 -11.55 23.38 -2.64
CA ARG A 24 -12.30 22.23 -3.14
C ARG A 24 -11.95 20.90 -2.49
N GLY A 25 -11.04 20.88 -1.52
CA GLY A 25 -10.54 19.62 -0.95
C GLY A 25 -11.62 18.73 -0.31
N ALA A 26 -12.74 19.32 0.14
CA ALA A 26 -13.89 18.56 0.68
C ALA A 26 -14.58 17.68 -0.38
N ASP A 27 -14.49 18.04 -1.67
CA ASP A 27 -15.09 17.31 -2.78
C ASP A 27 -14.19 16.20 -3.31
N PHE A 28 -12.93 16.17 -2.89
CA PHE A 28 -11.91 15.27 -3.42
C PHE A 28 -11.87 13.94 -2.67
N LYS A 29 -11.82 12.85 -3.43
CA LYS A 29 -11.66 11.51 -2.88
C LYS A 29 -10.19 11.18 -2.57
N TYR A 30 -9.29 11.64 -3.38
CA TYR A 30 -7.85 11.39 -3.32
C TYR A 30 -7.05 12.69 -3.20
N PHE A 31 -7.55 13.64 -2.44
CA PHE A 31 -6.97 14.94 -2.08
C PHE A 31 -5.92 15.48 -3.07
N ASP A 32 -4.64 15.19 -2.83
CA ASP A 32 -3.49 15.65 -3.61
C ASP A 32 -3.53 15.20 -5.07
N GLN A 33 -3.98 13.97 -5.35
CA GLN A 33 -4.07 13.46 -6.71
C GLN A 33 -5.18 14.19 -7.50
N ASP A 34 -6.32 14.41 -6.87
CA ASP A 34 -7.45 15.10 -7.51
C ASP A 34 -7.11 16.56 -7.74
N ALA A 35 -6.47 17.25 -6.76
CA ALA A 35 -6.02 18.64 -6.92
C ALA A 35 -4.97 18.77 -8.03
N LEU A 36 -4.00 17.86 -8.10
CA LEU A 36 -3.02 17.81 -9.19
C LEU A 36 -3.68 17.63 -10.56
N ASN A 37 -4.67 16.74 -10.66
CA ASN A 37 -5.40 16.52 -11.91
C ASN A 37 -6.16 17.78 -12.34
N VAL A 38 -6.74 18.53 -11.40
CA VAL A 38 -7.43 19.80 -11.70
C VAL A 38 -6.44 20.86 -12.17
N VAL A 39 -5.35 21.07 -11.42
CA VAL A 39 -4.37 22.14 -11.71
C VAL A 39 -3.57 21.88 -12.99
N LEU A 40 -3.30 20.59 -13.27
CA LEU A 40 -2.51 20.16 -14.42
C LEU A 40 -3.38 19.68 -15.59
N ASN A 41 -4.68 19.94 -15.57
CA ASN A 41 -5.55 19.59 -16.69
C ASN A 41 -4.95 20.07 -18.02
N GLU A 42 -4.98 19.19 -19.03
CA GLU A 42 -4.39 19.43 -20.38
C GLU A 42 -2.85 19.61 -20.42
N LYS A 43 -2.16 19.55 -19.28
CA LYS A 43 -0.70 19.69 -19.17
C LYS A 43 -0.02 18.36 -18.80
N ILE A 44 -0.78 17.26 -18.77
CA ILE A 44 -0.30 15.93 -18.43
C ILE A 44 -0.03 15.16 -19.72
N MET A 45 1.19 14.61 -19.81
CA MET A 45 1.53 13.64 -20.83
C MET A 45 1.51 12.24 -20.22
N PHE A 46 0.72 11.34 -20.80
CA PHE A 46 0.70 9.94 -20.40
C PHE A 46 1.89 9.20 -21.01
N ILE A 47 2.65 8.53 -20.15
CA ILE A 47 3.75 7.65 -20.56
C ILE A 47 3.30 6.19 -20.54
N ASP A 48 4.09 5.30 -21.15
CA ASP A 48 3.82 3.87 -21.21
C ASP A 48 3.58 3.28 -19.80
N GLY A 49 2.58 2.40 -19.67
CA GLY A 49 2.19 1.76 -18.41
C GLY A 49 3.29 0.93 -17.75
N LYS A 50 4.33 0.52 -18.49
CA LYS A 50 5.50 -0.17 -17.93
C LYS A 50 6.25 0.65 -16.87
N TYR A 51 6.16 1.99 -16.92
CA TYR A 51 6.73 2.90 -15.93
C TYR A 51 5.86 3.10 -14.69
N ASN A 52 4.67 2.48 -14.64
CA ASN A 52 3.80 2.46 -13.47
C ASN A 52 2.91 1.21 -13.48
N CYS A 53 3.52 0.03 -13.58
CA CYS A 53 2.80 -1.23 -13.54
C CYS A 53 2.18 -1.43 -12.16
N GLN A 54 0.89 -1.15 -12.04
CA GLN A 54 0.17 -1.23 -10.78
C GLN A 54 -0.23 -2.67 -10.46
N ILE A 55 0.20 -3.16 -9.32
CA ILE A 55 -0.17 -4.47 -8.78
C ILE A 55 -0.90 -4.27 -7.45
N LYS A 56 -2.15 -4.70 -7.43
CA LYS A 56 -2.93 -4.77 -6.20
C LYS A 56 -2.80 -6.17 -5.60
N ALA A 57 -2.44 -6.22 -4.32
CA ALA A 57 -2.46 -7.46 -3.59
C ALA A 57 -3.90 -8.00 -3.53
N GLY A 58 -4.13 -9.13 -4.17
CA GLY A 58 -5.43 -9.83 -4.20
C GLY A 58 -5.49 -10.94 -3.16
N HIS A 59 -6.69 -11.48 -2.96
CA HIS A 59 -6.94 -12.59 -2.04
C HIS A 59 -7.35 -13.87 -2.78
N LYS A 60 -7.45 -13.81 -4.09
CA LYS A 60 -7.74 -14.98 -4.94
C LYS A 60 -6.47 -15.76 -5.22
N LYS A 61 -6.60 -17.04 -5.50
CA LYS A 61 -5.46 -17.93 -5.78
C LYS A 61 -4.62 -17.44 -6.97
N GLU A 62 -5.26 -16.89 -7.99
CA GLU A 62 -4.63 -16.35 -9.18
C GLU A 62 -3.74 -15.13 -8.86
N ASP A 63 -4.14 -14.31 -7.88
CA ASP A 63 -3.38 -13.13 -7.46
C ASP A 63 -2.06 -13.51 -6.78
N PHE A 64 -2.00 -14.70 -6.15
CA PHE A 64 -0.79 -15.16 -5.45
C PHE A 64 0.35 -15.52 -6.41
N MET A 65 0.02 -15.98 -7.62
CA MET A 65 0.98 -16.45 -8.63
C MET A 65 1.21 -15.40 -9.72
N ARG A 66 0.71 -14.19 -9.53
CA ARG A 66 0.80 -13.14 -10.55
C ARG A 66 2.24 -12.67 -10.73
N GLU A 67 2.70 -12.63 -11.98
CA GLU A 67 3.96 -12.06 -12.40
C GLU A 67 3.74 -10.69 -13.06
N PRO A 68 4.71 -9.76 -12.97
CA PRO A 68 4.63 -8.52 -13.71
C PRO A 68 4.84 -8.80 -15.21
N PRO A 69 4.28 -7.97 -16.10
CA PRO A 69 4.62 -8.01 -17.52
C PRO A 69 6.13 -7.90 -17.74
N ASN A 70 6.67 -8.62 -18.74
CA ASN A 70 8.12 -8.73 -18.99
C ASN A 70 8.82 -7.37 -19.16
N GLU A 71 8.13 -6.38 -19.72
CA GLU A 71 8.68 -5.04 -19.95
C GLU A 71 8.53 -4.07 -18.77
N THR A 72 8.08 -4.56 -17.60
CA THR A 72 7.87 -3.70 -16.43
C THR A 72 9.16 -3.03 -15.98
N VAL A 73 9.20 -1.71 -16.01
CA VAL A 73 10.31 -0.89 -15.52
C VAL A 73 10.10 -0.49 -14.07
N LEU A 74 8.87 -0.07 -13.71
CA LEU A 74 8.52 0.29 -12.35
C LEU A 74 7.30 -0.49 -11.88
N LEU A 75 7.49 -1.27 -10.82
CA LEU A 75 6.43 -2.04 -10.18
C LEU A 75 5.85 -1.26 -9.00
N HIS A 76 4.57 -0.92 -9.08
CA HIS A 76 3.86 -0.14 -8.08
C HIS A 76 2.88 -1.00 -7.29
N TYR A 77 3.19 -1.30 -6.03
CA TYR A 77 2.29 -2.04 -5.13
C TYR A 77 1.20 -1.13 -4.59
N VAL A 78 -0.02 -1.24 -5.13
CA VAL A 78 -1.18 -0.43 -4.72
C VAL A 78 -2.05 -1.14 -3.68
N GLY A 79 -2.79 -0.35 -2.89
CA GLY A 79 -3.69 -0.87 -1.85
C GLY A 79 -3.04 -1.07 -0.48
N SER A 80 -3.78 -1.71 0.44
CA SER A 80 -3.41 -1.84 1.85
C SER A 80 -2.38 -2.93 2.15
N ASP A 81 -2.30 -3.95 1.29
CA ASP A 81 -1.38 -5.06 1.51
C ASP A 81 -0.08 -4.82 0.74
N LYS A 82 0.98 -4.55 1.48
CA LYS A 82 2.28 -4.14 0.96
C LYS A 82 3.31 -5.27 1.05
N PRO A 83 4.31 -5.33 0.16
CA PRO A 83 5.28 -6.41 0.09
C PRO A 83 6.18 -6.54 1.33
N TRP A 84 6.29 -5.50 2.13
CA TRP A 84 7.05 -5.47 3.39
C TRP A 84 6.25 -5.87 4.62
N GLN A 85 5.05 -6.39 4.45
CA GLN A 85 4.23 -6.89 5.55
C GLN A 85 4.43 -8.41 5.70
N LEU A 86 4.63 -8.89 6.93
CA LEU A 86 4.90 -10.31 7.22
C LEU A 86 3.84 -11.26 6.66
N TRP A 87 2.59 -10.81 6.57
CA TRP A 87 1.49 -11.63 6.02
C TRP A 87 1.36 -11.57 4.50
N ASN A 88 2.13 -10.72 3.81
CA ASN A 88 2.12 -10.68 2.35
C ASN A 88 3.05 -11.76 1.79
N GLN A 89 2.46 -12.82 1.23
CA GLN A 89 3.15 -13.99 0.70
C GLN A 89 2.97 -14.15 -0.82
N GLN A 90 2.56 -13.08 -1.50
CA GLN A 90 2.39 -13.11 -2.94
C GLN A 90 3.73 -13.24 -3.65
N GLN A 91 3.75 -13.99 -4.77
CA GLN A 91 4.95 -14.18 -5.58
C GLN A 91 5.52 -12.85 -6.06
N ILE A 92 4.67 -11.92 -6.46
CA ILE A 92 5.07 -10.58 -6.89
C ILE A 92 5.88 -9.82 -5.81
N SER A 93 5.70 -10.13 -4.53
CA SER A 93 6.46 -9.52 -3.42
C SER A 93 7.91 -10.00 -3.35
N THR A 94 8.27 -11.06 -4.08
CA THR A 94 9.66 -11.53 -4.18
C THR A 94 10.56 -10.51 -4.87
N TYR A 95 10.01 -9.74 -5.80
CA TYR A 95 10.73 -8.64 -6.47
C TYR A 95 11.14 -7.58 -5.44
N TYR A 96 10.21 -7.13 -4.59
CA TYR A 96 10.53 -6.20 -3.51
C TYR A 96 11.62 -6.77 -2.59
N ARG A 97 11.50 -8.02 -2.14
CA ARG A 97 12.49 -8.66 -1.24
C ARG A 97 13.85 -8.79 -1.87
N LYS A 98 13.92 -9.06 -3.19
CA LYS A 98 15.18 -9.08 -3.95
C LYS A 98 15.88 -7.72 -3.88
N TYR A 99 15.18 -6.64 -4.20
CA TYR A 99 15.76 -5.29 -4.17
C TYR A 99 16.03 -4.79 -2.75
N LYS A 100 15.20 -5.14 -1.78
CA LYS A 100 15.44 -4.83 -0.37
C LYS A 100 16.79 -5.40 0.10
N LYS A 101 17.11 -6.66 -0.23
CA LYS A 101 18.39 -7.30 0.10
C LYS A 101 19.60 -6.57 -0.48
N MET A 102 19.43 -5.86 -1.59
CA MET A 102 20.48 -5.11 -2.28
C MET A 102 20.55 -3.63 -1.83
N SER A 103 19.68 -3.22 -0.94
CA SER A 103 19.55 -1.83 -0.48
C SER A 103 20.20 -1.65 0.91
N PRO A 104 20.47 -0.40 1.32
CA PRO A 104 20.91 -0.09 2.70
C PRO A 104 19.92 -0.50 3.79
N TRP A 105 18.68 -0.86 3.43
CA TRP A 105 17.63 -1.30 4.37
C TRP A 105 17.47 -2.82 4.43
N CYS A 106 18.47 -3.59 4.01
CA CYS A 106 18.41 -5.06 3.99
C CYS A 106 18.09 -5.65 5.38
N ASP A 107 18.60 -5.03 6.44
CA ASP A 107 18.42 -5.48 7.83
C ASP A 107 17.16 -4.95 8.51
N VAL A 108 16.39 -4.08 7.85
CA VAL A 108 15.13 -3.58 8.40
C VAL A 108 14.09 -4.71 8.39
N GLU A 109 13.52 -5.01 9.56
CA GLU A 109 12.50 -6.03 9.70
C GLU A 109 11.22 -5.69 8.92
N ASP A 110 10.53 -6.73 8.43
CA ASP A 110 9.21 -6.58 7.84
C ASP A 110 8.17 -6.19 8.90
N VAL A 111 7.15 -5.44 8.49
CA VAL A 111 6.15 -4.90 9.39
C VAL A 111 5.28 -6.00 9.99
N SER A 112 5.25 -6.06 11.33
CA SER A 112 4.39 -6.95 12.09
C SER A 112 2.92 -6.46 12.15
N PRO A 113 1.93 -7.35 12.29
CA PRO A 113 0.52 -6.97 12.36
C PRO A 113 0.20 -6.17 13.65
N ARG A 114 -0.54 -5.06 13.49
CA ARG A 114 -0.85 -4.08 14.55
C ARG A 114 -2.32 -4.07 14.97
N CYS A 115 -3.24 -4.54 14.12
CA CYS A 115 -4.68 -4.56 14.40
C CYS A 115 -5.27 -5.95 14.19
N ALA A 116 -6.50 -6.17 14.69
CA ALA A 116 -7.16 -7.48 14.58
C ALA A 116 -7.27 -7.98 13.14
N LYS A 117 -7.54 -7.08 12.17
CA LYS A 117 -7.63 -7.43 10.75
C LYS A 117 -6.31 -7.98 10.18
N GLU A 118 -5.20 -7.38 10.56
CA GLU A 118 -3.85 -7.80 10.12
C GLU A 118 -3.40 -9.09 10.82
N LEU A 119 -3.67 -9.21 12.12
CA LEU A 119 -3.44 -10.44 12.89
C LEU A 119 -4.21 -11.62 12.28
N LYS A 120 -5.46 -11.40 11.84
CA LYS A 120 -6.25 -12.41 11.14
C LYS A 120 -5.61 -12.85 9.82
N LYS A 121 -5.05 -11.93 9.05
CA LYS A 121 -4.33 -12.25 7.81
C LYS A 121 -3.05 -13.02 8.11
N CYS A 122 -2.30 -12.58 9.12
CA CYS A 122 -1.04 -13.21 9.51
C CYS A 122 -1.23 -14.66 9.94
N TYR A 123 -2.17 -14.96 10.87
CA TYR A 123 -2.38 -16.34 11.30
C TYR A 123 -2.84 -17.24 10.16
N LYS A 124 -3.69 -16.77 9.24
CA LYS A 124 -4.11 -17.54 8.07
C LYS A 124 -2.93 -17.87 7.15
N THR A 125 -2.06 -16.88 6.91
CA THR A 125 -0.84 -17.08 6.11
C THR A 125 0.09 -18.13 6.72
N LEU A 126 0.34 -18.03 8.04
CA LEU A 126 1.17 -18.98 8.77
C LEU A 126 0.56 -20.40 8.76
N ASN A 127 -0.75 -20.51 8.94
CA ASN A 127 -1.46 -21.78 8.88
C ASN A 127 -1.35 -22.43 7.49
N ASN A 128 -1.48 -21.65 6.41
CA ASN A 128 -1.29 -22.15 5.05
C ASN A 128 0.15 -22.64 4.79
N LYS A 129 1.13 -22.07 5.49
CA LYS A 129 2.54 -22.52 5.47
C LYS A 129 2.84 -23.70 6.40
N LYS A 130 1.83 -24.24 7.08
CA LYS A 130 1.98 -25.30 8.08
C LYS A 130 2.85 -24.90 9.28
N GLN A 131 2.99 -23.61 9.55
CA GLN A 131 3.66 -23.06 10.74
C GLN A 131 2.63 -22.92 11.87
N PHE A 132 2.20 -24.08 12.42
CA PHE A 132 1.03 -24.16 13.29
C PHE A 132 1.21 -23.46 14.65
N ILE A 133 2.42 -23.47 15.22
CA ILE A 133 2.71 -22.85 16.52
C ILE A 133 2.58 -21.32 16.39
N GLU A 134 3.26 -20.74 15.42
CA GLU A 134 3.22 -19.30 15.15
C GLU A 134 1.81 -18.86 14.73
N ALA A 135 1.13 -19.67 13.92
CA ALA A 135 -0.25 -19.44 13.54
C ALA A 135 -1.19 -19.38 14.76
N PHE A 136 -1.01 -20.32 15.71
CA PHE A 136 -1.79 -20.34 16.95
C PHE A 136 -1.52 -19.10 17.82
N CYS A 137 -0.26 -18.70 17.99
CA CYS A 137 0.07 -17.47 18.70
C CYS A 137 -0.62 -16.24 18.08
N MET A 138 -0.60 -16.13 16.75
CA MET A 138 -1.27 -15.03 16.05
C MET A 138 -2.80 -15.12 16.13
N PHE A 139 -3.36 -16.32 16.16
CA PHE A 139 -4.78 -16.55 16.37
C PHE A 139 -5.25 -16.05 17.75
N VAL A 140 -4.53 -16.39 18.82
CA VAL A 140 -4.81 -15.93 20.17
C VAL A 140 -4.75 -14.39 20.24
N ARG A 141 -3.67 -13.80 19.71
CA ARG A 141 -3.51 -12.33 19.63
C ARG A 141 -4.65 -11.67 18.85
N TYR A 142 -5.12 -12.28 17.77
CA TYR A 142 -6.27 -11.80 17.01
C TYR A 142 -7.54 -11.73 17.86
N HIS A 143 -7.85 -12.80 18.62
CA HIS A 143 -9.06 -12.84 19.45
C HIS A 143 -9.00 -11.83 20.60
N LEU A 144 -7.83 -11.67 21.23
CA LEU A 144 -7.61 -10.66 22.27
C LEU A 144 -7.77 -9.23 21.69
N ALA A 145 -7.14 -8.92 20.58
CA ALA A 145 -7.25 -7.61 19.93
C ALA A 145 -8.72 -7.29 19.57
N ARG A 146 -9.43 -8.26 18.98
CA ARG A 146 -10.85 -8.10 18.63
C ARG A 146 -11.74 -7.88 19.85
N PHE A 147 -11.45 -8.53 20.97
CA PHE A 147 -12.18 -8.34 22.22
C PHE A 147 -11.97 -6.91 22.76
N LEU A 148 -10.74 -6.42 22.75
CA LEU A 148 -10.40 -5.07 23.20
C LEU A 148 -11.03 -4.00 22.27
N GLU A 149 -10.96 -4.16 20.97
CA GLU A 149 -11.60 -3.27 19.99
C GLU A 149 -13.11 -3.15 20.22
N LYS A 150 -13.79 -4.27 20.54
CA LYS A 150 -15.23 -4.27 20.84
C LYS A 150 -15.56 -3.55 22.15
N ARG A 151 -14.69 -3.58 23.14
CA ARG A 151 -14.89 -2.84 24.41
C ARG A 151 -14.77 -1.34 24.20
N GLN A 152 -13.75 -0.90 23.44
CA GLN A 152 -13.55 0.52 23.14
C GLN A 152 -14.74 1.13 22.38
N THR A 153 -15.28 0.40 21.39
CA THR A 153 -16.45 0.88 20.63
C THR A 153 -17.74 0.95 21.44
N LYS A 154 -17.87 0.22 22.54
CA LYS A 154 -19.03 0.34 23.46
C LYS A 154 -18.92 1.57 24.36
N HIS A 155 -17.72 1.94 24.81
CA HIS A 155 -17.52 3.12 25.68
C HIS A 155 -17.64 4.46 24.94
N VAL A 156 -17.48 4.50 23.63
CA VAL A 156 -17.64 5.72 22.81
C VAL A 156 -19.11 5.98 22.44
N LYS A 157 -19.99 4.97 22.63
CA LYS A 157 -21.43 5.07 22.29
C LYS A 157 -22.34 5.23 23.52
N SER A 158 -21.78 5.20 24.73
CA SER A 158 -22.45 5.56 26.01
C SER A 158 -22.06 6.97 26.42
#